data_c09783282d68568a542d3c94d04ac42c
#
_entry.id   c09783282d68568a542d3c94d04ac42c
#
_cell.length_a   1.000
_cell.length_b   1.000
_cell.length_c   1.000
_cell.angle_alpha   90.00
_cell.angle_beta   90.00
_cell.angle_gamma   90.00
#
_symmetry.space_group_name_H-M   'P 1'
#
loop_
_entity.id
_entity.type
_entity.pdbx_description
1 polymer ?
#
loop_
_entity_poly.entity_id
_entity_poly.type
_entity_poly.pdbx_seq_one_letter_code
_entity_poly.pdbx_strand_id
1 'polypeptide(L)'
;MGEVQHLFSCLVHRFPMQEQDEIEVIKDKGFKGCIHGRPGSKRQVSLIDRETLDKFGLAPGVVKENITTLGIDFQTLAIGNLLRIGNCVMEITGPCDPCARMDEIRMGLQEQLRGQRGWLCRVMEAGTIRRGDRIEVVAAAFENAETKDMEARVSG
;
A
#
# COMPACT_ATOMS: atom_id res chain seq x y z
N MET A 1 6.39 6.29 -12.62
CA MET A 1 6.45 4.89 -12.17
C MET A 1 7.36 4.76 -10.99
N GLY A 2 7.06 3.85 -10.11
CA GLY A 2 7.81 3.71 -8.89
C GLY A 2 8.39 2.33 -8.69
N GLU A 3 9.01 2.15 -7.54
CA GLU A 3 9.60 0.87 -7.18
C GLU A 3 9.36 0.56 -5.71
N VAL A 4 9.44 -0.73 -5.39
CA VAL A 4 9.41 -1.23 -4.02
C VAL A 4 10.79 -1.02 -3.42
N GLN A 5 10.89 -0.14 -2.43
CA GLN A 5 12.17 0.09 -1.77
C GLN A 5 12.38 -0.85 -0.58
N HIS A 6 11.33 -1.04 0.21
CA HIS A 6 11.37 -1.93 1.37
C HIS A 6 10.06 -2.69 1.51
N LEU A 7 10.15 -3.89 2.06
CA LEU A 7 9.01 -4.75 2.38
C LEU A 7 9.08 -5.13 3.85
N PHE A 8 7.96 -4.98 4.55
CA PHE A 8 7.89 -5.29 5.98
C PHE A 8 6.67 -6.12 6.30
N SER A 9 6.82 -7.05 7.23
CA SER A 9 5.73 -7.86 7.77
C SER A 9 5.70 -7.76 9.28
N CYS A 10 4.51 -7.74 9.84
CA CYS A 10 4.32 -7.84 11.28
C CYS A 10 3.98 -9.29 11.61
N LEU A 11 4.92 -10.01 12.19
CA LEU A 11 4.74 -11.43 12.52
C LEU A 11 4.13 -11.61 13.90
N VAL A 12 4.36 -10.67 14.81
CA VAL A 12 3.85 -10.71 16.18
C VAL A 12 3.30 -9.33 16.54
N HIS A 13 2.10 -9.32 17.11
CA HIS A 13 1.45 -8.08 17.52
C HIS A 13 2.33 -7.26 18.47
N ARG A 14 2.41 -5.94 18.21
CA ARG A 14 3.19 -4.96 18.99
C ARG A 14 4.70 -5.10 18.89
N PHE A 15 5.21 -6.07 18.15
CA PHE A 15 6.64 -6.12 17.85
C PHE A 15 6.96 -5.28 16.61
N PRO A 16 8.23 -4.85 16.45
CA PRO A 16 8.64 -4.11 15.27
C PRO A 16 8.36 -4.90 13.98
N MET A 17 8.10 -4.18 12.90
CA MET A 17 7.98 -4.79 11.58
C MET A 17 9.30 -5.41 11.19
N GLN A 18 9.25 -6.58 10.55
CA GLN A 18 10.44 -7.26 10.07
C GLN A 18 10.60 -7.03 8.58
N GLU A 19 11.79 -6.60 8.20
CA GLU A 19 12.11 -6.37 6.79
C GLU A 19 12.30 -7.69 6.07
N GLN A 20 11.77 -7.77 4.84
CA GLN A 20 11.86 -8.95 3.98
C GLN A 20 12.45 -8.52 2.65
N ASP A 21 13.25 -9.40 2.01
CA ASP A 21 13.72 -9.15 0.66
C ASP A 21 12.66 -9.49 -0.37
N GLU A 22 11.82 -10.46 -0.07
CA GLU A 22 10.67 -10.83 -0.88
C GLU A 22 9.56 -11.34 0.02
N ILE A 23 8.33 -11.25 -0.46
CA ILE A 23 7.17 -11.70 0.30
C ILE A 23 6.13 -12.27 -0.66
N GLU A 24 5.52 -13.38 -0.26
CA GLU A 24 4.38 -13.93 -0.95
C GLU A 24 3.12 -13.15 -0.55
N VAL A 25 2.31 -12.81 -1.53
CA VAL A 25 1.10 -12.01 -1.34
C VAL A 25 -0.10 -12.88 -1.67
N ILE A 26 -1.06 -12.92 -0.75
CA ILE A 26 -2.23 -13.79 -0.85
C ILE A 26 -3.44 -12.96 -1.25
N LYS A 27 -4.15 -13.42 -2.27
CA LYS A 27 -5.36 -12.75 -2.76
C LYS A 27 -6.37 -12.58 -1.63
N ASP A 28 -6.91 -11.35 -1.55
CA ASP A 28 -7.93 -10.98 -0.57
C ASP A 28 -7.51 -11.23 0.87
N LYS A 29 -6.20 -11.16 1.16
CA LYS A 29 -5.71 -11.32 2.53
C LYS A 29 -4.58 -10.34 2.82
N GLY A 30 -3.52 -10.33 2.03
CA GLY A 30 -2.34 -9.49 2.23
C GLY A 30 -1.05 -10.29 2.23
N PHE A 31 -0.05 -9.80 2.93
CA PHE A 31 1.25 -10.46 3.03
C PHE A 31 1.13 -11.75 3.83
N LYS A 32 1.68 -12.82 3.28
CA LYS A 32 1.69 -14.12 3.95
C LYS A 32 2.39 -14.01 5.31
N GLY A 33 1.70 -14.47 6.35
CA GLY A 33 2.24 -14.43 7.71
C GLY A 33 2.14 -13.10 8.42
N CYS A 34 1.72 -12.05 7.75
CA CYS A 34 1.55 -10.74 8.38
C CYS A 34 0.21 -10.70 9.10
N ILE A 35 0.24 -10.35 10.40
CA ILE A 35 -0.99 -10.34 11.23
C ILE A 35 -1.93 -9.20 10.87
N HIS A 36 -1.45 -8.19 10.15
CA HIS A 36 -2.29 -7.04 9.75
C HIS A 36 -3.24 -7.41 8.61
N GLY A 37 -2.90 -8.41 7.81
CA GLY A 37 -3.72 -8.82 6.69
C GLY A 37 -4.89 -9.68 7.12
N ARG A 38 -6.10 -9.35 6.65
CA ARG A 38 -7.31 -10.12 6.97
C ARG A 38 -8.16 -10.31 5.72
N PRO A 39 -8.69 -11.53 5.52
CA PRO A 39 -9.59 -11.77 4.38
C PRO A 39 -10.78 -10.81 4.40
N GLY A 40 -11.12 -10.28 3.23
CA GLY A 40 -12.26 -9.38 3.06
C GLY A 40 -12.04 -7.96 3.58
N SER A 41 -10.93 -7.68 4.21
CA SER A 41 -10.65 -6.35 4.75
C SER A 41 -10.23 -5.38 3.65
N LYS A 42 -10.52 -4.10 3.85
CA LYS A 42 -10.00 -3.03 3.00
C LYS A 42 -8.59 -2.61 3.42
N ARG A 43 -8.05 -3.20 4.48
CA ARG A 43 -6.78 -2.82 5.11
C ARG A 43 -5.80 -3.98 5.09
N GLN A 44 -5.57 -4.56 3.93
CA GLN A 44 -4.73 -5.75 3.82
C GLN A 44 -3.25 -5.44 3.69
N VAL A 45 -2.91 -4.36 2.97
CA VAL A 45 -1.54 -3.93 2.75
C VAL A 45 -1.50 -2.42 2.87
N SER A 46 -0.51 -1.91 3.59
CA SER A 46 -0.31 -0.48 3.73
C SER A 46 0.95 -0.02 2.99
N LEU A 47 0.85 1.12 2.33
CA LEU A 47 1.94 1.71 1.56
C LEU A 47 2.22 3.12 2.05
N ILE A 48 3.51 3.48 2.18
CA ILE A 48 3.92 4.86 2.34
C ILE A 48 5.13 5.12 1.45
N ASP A 49 5.25 6.33 0.94
CA ASP A 49 6.36 6.71 0.09
C ASP A 49 7.58 7.13 0.91
N ARG A 50 8.76 6.77 0.42
CA ARG A 50 10.02 7.13 1.04
C ARG A 50 10.18 8.64 1.15
N GLU A 51 9.68 9.35 0.15
CA GLU A 51 9.73 10.80 0.09
C GLU A 51 9.05 11.43 1.31
N THR A 52 7.89 10.90 1.70
CA THR A 52 7.19 11.39 2.91
C THR A 52 7.95 11.01 4.18
N LEU A 53 8.49 9.80 4.26
CA LEU A 53 9.30 9.40 5.41
C LEU A 53 10.49 10.33 5.60
N ASP A 54 11.18 10.64 4.50
CA ASP A 54 12.34 11.56 4.55
C ASP A 54 11.93 12.96 4.99
N LYS A 55 10.78 13.44 4.52
CA LYS A 55 10.25 14.75 4.90
C LYS A 55 10.08 14.88 6.40
N PHE A 56 9.69 13.82 7.08
CA PHE A 56 9.49 13.83 8.53
C PHE A 56 10.64 13.21 9.31
N GLY A 57 11.75 12.87 8.64
CA GLY A 57 12.91 12.28 9.29
C GLY A 57 12.66 10.91 9.86
N LEU A 58 11.82 10.12 9.22
CA LEU A 58 11.44 8.79 9.69
C LEU A 58 12.14 7.70 8.90
N ALA A 59 12.55 6.64 9.57
CA ALA A 59 13.12 5.48 8.92
C ALA A 59 12.02 4.58 8.33
N PRO A 60 12.29 3.85 7.24
CA PRO A 60 11.36 2.86 6.73
C PRO A 60 10.98 1.84 7.80
N GLY A 61 9.73 1.43 7.80
CA GLY A 61 9.18 0.46 8.76
C GLY A 61 8.68 1.06 10.06
N VAL A 62 9.07 2.28 10.38
CA VAL A 62 8.75 2.92 11.66
C VAL A 62 7.25 3.16 11.81
N VAL A 63 6.57 3.53 10.74
CA VAL A 63 5.11 3.78 10.78
C VAL A 63 4.30 2.51 10.50
N LYS A 64 4.94 1.34 10.55
CA LYS A 64 4.30 0.03 10.40
C LYS A 64 3.74 -0.21 8.99
N GLU A 65 4.35 0.38 7.99
CA GLU A 65 3.96 0.12 6.61
C GLU A 65 4.42 -1.27 6.15
N ASN A 66 3.67 -1.85 5.21
CA ASN A 66 4.08 -3.09 4.55
C ASN A 66 5.04 -2.80 3.40
N ILE A 67 4.78 -1.77 2.62
CA ILE A 67 5.61 -1.40 1.47
C ILE A 67 6.05 0.05 1.61
N THR A 68 7.37 0.25 1.55
CA THR A 68 7.93 1.58 1.38
C THR A 68 8.21 1.76 -0.11
N THR A 69 7.59 2.77 -0.72
CA THR A 69 7.72 3.02 -2.16
C THR A 69 8.70 4.15 -2.45
N LEU A 70 9.19 4.19 -3.67
CA LEU A 70 10.01 5.29 -4.15
C LEU A 70 9.59 5.65 -5.57
N GLY A 71 9.48 6.94 -5.86
CA GLY A 71 9.25 7.43 -7.20
C GLY A 71 7.78 7.52 -7.64
N ILE A 72 6.83 7.27 -6.75
CA ILE A 72 5.41 7.46 -7.06
C ILE A 72 4.92 8.69 -6.30
N ASP A 73 4.24 9.57 -7.00
CA ASP A 73 3.56 10.71 -6.37
C ASP A 73 2.24 10.22 -5.79
N PHE A 74 2.18 10.08 -4.47
CA PHE A 74 0.99 9.59 -3.78
C PHE A 74 -0.19 10.55 -3.89
N GLN A 75 0.06 11.82 -4.21
CA GLN A 75 -1.04 12.78 -4.40
C GLN A 75 -1.82 12.55 -5.70
N THR A 76 -1.24 11.82 -6.64
CA THR A 76 -1.92 11.47 -7.89
C THR A 76 -2.75 10.20 -7.77
N LEU A 77 -2.65 9.49 -6.66
CA LEU A 77 -3.38 8.25 -6.45
C LEU A 77 -4.76 8.52 -5.86
N ALA A 78 -5.69 7.62 -6.12
CA ALA A 78 -7.06 7.74 -5.65
C ALA A 78 -7.63 6.37 -5.31
N ILE A 79 -8.68 6.37 -4.48
CA ILE A 79 -9.42 5.16 -4.15
C ILE A 79 -9.92 4.53 -5.45
N GLY A 80 -9.75 3.23 -5.59
CA GLY A 80 -10.15 2.48 -6.78
C GLY A 80 -9.04 2.30 -7.81
N ASN A 81 -7.92 3.02 -7.67
CA ASN A 81 -6.78 2.78 -8.55
C ASN A 81 -6.24 1.36 -8.34
N LEU A 82 -5.81 0.74 -9.43
CA LEU A 82 -5.13 -0.55 -9.41
C LEU A 82 -3.64 -0.34 -9.57
N LEU A 83 -2.88 -0.96 -8.69
CA LEU A 83 -1.42 -0.93 -8.72
C LEU A 83 -0.92 -2.33 -9.08
N ARG A 84 -0.10 -2.41 -10.12
CA ARG A 84 0.66 -3.63 -10.37
C ARG A 84 1.99 -3.51 -9.65
N ILE A 85 2.26 -4.43 -8.75
CA ILE A 85 3.48 -4.45 -7.95
C ILE A 85 4.11 -5.83 -8.13
N GLY A 86 5.25 -5.87 -8.83
CA GLY A 86 5.79 -7.16 -9.24
C GLY A 86 4.75 -7.87 -10.11
N ASN A 87 4.36 -9.08 -9.74
CA ASN A 87 3.28 -9.80 -10.43
C ASN A 87 1.98 -9.84 -9.62
N CYS A 88 1.84 -8.96 -8.65
CA CYS A 88 0.60 -8.79 -7.89
C CYS A 88 -0.19 -7.59 -8.39
N VAL A 89 -1.49 -7.60 -8.12
CA VAL A 89 -2.33 -6.42 -8.37
C VAL A 89 -3.07 -6.09 -7.09
N MET A 90 -3.03 -4.81 -6.71
CA MET A 90 -3.72 -4.32 -5.52
C MET A 90 -4.61 -3.15 -5.88
N GLU A 91 -5.74 -3.06 -5.18
CA GLU A 91 -6.65 -1.93 -5.32
C GLU A 91 -6.47 -1.00 -4.13
N ILE A 92 -6.35 0.30 -4.40
CA ILE A 92 -6.33 1.31 -3.34
C ILE A 92 -7.74 1.43 -2.77
N THR A 93 -7.87 1.16 -1.47
CA THR A 93 -9.17 1.16 -0.79
C THR A 93 -9.41 2.43 0.01
N GLY A 94 -8.36 3.12 0.42
CA GLY A 94 -8.49 4.36 1.16
C GLY A 94 -7.18 4.87 1.69
N PRO A 95 -7.17 6.08 2.23
CA PRO A 95 -5.98 6.61 2.89
C PRO A 95 -5.73 5.86 4.20
N CYS A 96 -4.45 5.74 4.56
CA CYS A 96 -4.08 5.21 5.86
C CYS A 96 -4.03 6.37 6.84
N ASP A 97 -4.99 6.43 7.75
CA ASP A 97 -5.01 7.52 8.74
C ASP A 97 -3.95 7.28 9.82
N PRO A 98 -3.24 8.34 10.24
CA PRO A 98 -2.31 8.21 11.34
C PRO A 98 -3.07 7.93 12.64
N CYS A 99 -2.56 7.02 13.44
CA CYS A 99 -3.17 6.65 14.72
C CYS A 99 -2.34 7.19 15.89
N ALA A 100 -2.88 7.05 17.09
CA ALA A 100 -2.22 7.54 18.31
C ALA A 100 -0.84 6.93 18.51
N ARG A 101 -0.57 5.76 17.94
CA ARG A 101 0.75 5.13 18.02
C ARG A 101 1.85 5.95 17.36
N MET A 102 1.48 6.85 16.43
CA MET A 102 2.46 7.73 15.81
C MET A 102 3.11 8.64 16.86
N ASP A 103 2.36 9.05 17.87
CA ASP A 103 2.91 9.88 18.94
C ASP A 103 3.85 9.11 19.86
N GLU A 104 3.79 7.78 19.88
CA GLU A 104 4.77 6.97 20.58
C GLU A 104 6.13 6.97 19.88
N ILE A 105 6.14 7.21 18.57
CA ILE A 105 7.37 7.35 17.78
C ILE A 105 7.98 8.72 18.04
N ARG A 106 7.15 9.75 17.95
CA ARG A 106 7.55 11.13 18.19
C ARG A 106 6.31 11.95 18.51
N MET A 107 6.36 12.73 19.60
CA MET A 107 5.21 13.54 20.01
C MET A 107 4.79 14.49 18.87
N GLY A 108 3.49 14.51 18.59
CA GLY A 108 2.92 15.34 17.52
C GLY A 108 2.93 14.70 16.15
N LEU A 109 3.50 13.50 16.01
CA LEU A 109 3.64 12.87 14.70
C LEU A 109 2.28 12.50 14.10
N GLN A 110 1.31 12.11 14.94
CA GLN A 110 -0.02 11.78 14.45
C GLN A 110 -0.62 12.95 13.66
N GLU A 111 -0.53 14.15 14.21
CA GLU A 111 -1.05 15.34 13.54
C GLU A 111 -0.23 15.71 12.31
N GLN A 112 1.09 15.58 12.41
CA GLN A 112 1.99 15.89 11.29
C GLN A 112 1.74 15.01 10.08
N LEU A 113 1.40 13.74 10.29
CA LEU A 113 1.17 12.78 9.22
C LEU A 113 -0.27 12.80 8.69
N ARG A 114 -1.14 13.62 9.24
CA ARG A 114 -2.54 13.69 8.79
C ARG A 114 -2.59 13.96 7.28
N GLY A 115 -3.27 13.07 6.56
CA GLY A 115 -3.35 13.14 5.10
C GLY A 115 -2.09 12.70 4.37
N GLN A 116 -1.04 12.28 5.07
CA GLN A 116 0.24 11.92 4.47
C GLN A 116 0.77 10.56 4.92
N ARG A 117 -0.05 9.75 5.59
CA ARG A 117 0.38 8.44 6.09
C ARG A 117 0.35 7.35 5.02
N GLY A 118 0.05 7.68 3.78
CA GLY A 118 0.05 6.72 2.69
C GLY A 118 -1.33 6.13 2.40
N TRP A 119 -1.33 4.99 1.75
CA TRP A 119 -2.53 4.35 1.24
C TRP A 119 -2.69 2.94 1.78
N LEU A 120 -3.96 2.52 1.90
CA LEU A 120 -4.34 1.14 2.19
C LEU A 120 -4.78 0.47 0.91
N CYS A 121 -4.45 -0.81 0.79
CA CYS A 121 -4.77 -1.60 -0.38
C CYS A 121 -5.38 -2.95 -0.02
N ARG A 122 -6.10 -3.50 -0.97
CA ARG A 122 -6.62 -4.86 -0.95
C ARG A 122 -5.98 -5.64 -2.09
N VAL A 123 -5.62 -6.88 -1.86
CA VAL A 123 -4.96 -7.71 -2.86
C VAL A 123 -6.00 -8.28 -3.82
N MET A 124 -5.88 -7.93 -5.10
CA MET A 124 -6.78 -8.42 -6.16
C MET A 124 -6.21 -9.62 -6.87
N GLU A 125 -4.90 -9.68 -7.06
CA GLU A 125 -4.22 -10.81 -7.66
C GLU A 125 -3.00 -11.16 -6.83
N ALA A 126 -2.86 -12.44 -6.50
CA ALA A 126 -1.76 -12.96 -5.72
C ALA A 126 -0.46 -13.00 -6.51
N GLY A 127 0.66 -13.12 -5.83
CA GLY A 127 1.97 -13.25 -6.44
C GLY A 127 3.05 -13.07 -5.42
N THR A 128 4.25 -12.77 -5.89
CA THR A 128 5.42 -12.50 -5.05
C THR A 128 5.93 -11.10 -5.37
N ILE A 129 6.24 -10.34 -4.32
CA ILE A 129 6.86 -9.02 -4.46
C ILE A 129 8.27 -9.10 -3.92
N ARG A 130 9.20 -8.48 -4.64
CA ARG A 130 10.62 -8.37 -4.25
C ARG A 130 11.01 -6.91 -4.14
N ARG A 131 11.98 -6.63 -3.31
CA ARG A 131 12.58 -5.31 -3.27
C ARG A 131 13.12 -4.97 -4.66
N GLY A 132 12.87 -3.74 -5.09
CA GLY A 132 13.25 -3.29 -6.43
C GLY A 132 12.19 -3.53 -7.49
N ASP A 133 11.14 -4.26 -7.18
CA ASP A 133 10.06 -4.48 -8.16
C ASP A 133 9.39 -3.17 -8.52
N ARG A 134 8.99 -3.10 -9.80
CA ARG A 134 8.31 -1.93 -10.34
C ARG A 134 6.89 -1.83 -9.81
N ILE A 135 6.46 -0.60 -9.58
CA ILE A 135 5.07 -0.30 -9.22
C ILE A 135 4.48 0.55 -10.33
N GLU A 136 3.38 0.08 -10.91
CA GLU A 136 2.68 0.78 -11.97
C GLU A 136 1.22 1.02 -11.58
N VAL A 137 0.73 2.22 -11.85
CA VAL A 137 -0.71 2.49 -11.80
C VAL A 137 -1.28 2.00 -13.11
N VAL A 138 -2.06 0.91 -13.09
CA VAL A 138 -2.55 0.32 -14.34
C VAL A 138 -3.87 0.92 -14.76
N ALA A 139 -4.81 1.06 -13.83
CA ALA A 139 -6.08 1.73 -14.09
C ALA A 139 -6.87 1.69 -12.80
N ALA A 140 -7.94 2.50 -12.73
CA ALA A 140 -8.92 2.31 -11.68
C ALA A 140 -9.84 1.15 -12.10
N ALA A 141 -10.10 0.21 -11.18
CA ALA A 141 -11.00 -0.89 -11.46
C ALA A 141 -12.36 -0.39 -11.95
N PHE A 142 -12.84 0.67 -11.32
CA PHE A 142 -14.10 1.30 -11.69
C PHE A 142 -14.05 1.88 -13.12
N GLU A 143 -12.97 2.58 -13.46
CA GLU A 143 -12.82 3.15 -14.80
C GLU A 143 -12.79 2.07 -15.88
N ASN A 144 -12.10 0.97 -15.63
CA ASN A 144 -12.06 -0.14 -16.57
C ASN A 144 -13.45 -0.73 -16.81
N ALA A 145 -14.19 -0.98 -15.73
CA ALA A 145 -15.54 -1.52 -15.84
C ALA A 145 -16.46 -0.52 -16.54
N GLU A 146 -16.37 0.74 -16.16
CA GLU A 146 -17.18 1.79 -16.74
C GLU A 146 -16.86 2.00 -18.21
N THR A 147 -15.58 2.02 -18.57
CA THR A 147 -15.17 2.18 -19.95
C THR A 147 -15.70 1.04 -20.81
N LYS A 148 -15.60 -0.18 -20.33
CA LYS A 148 -16.15 -1.35 -21.05
C LYS A 148 -17.65 -1.24 -21.21
N ASP A 149 -18.34 -0.85 -20.15
CA ASP A 149 -19.77 -0.66 -20.20
C ASP A 149 -20.17 0.45 -21.16
N MET A 150 -19.43 1.55 -21.14
CA MET A 150 -19.68 2.66 -22.04
C MET A 150 -19.45 2.27 -23.50
N GLU A 151 -18.38 1.53 -23.77
CA GLU A 151 -18.13 1.00 -25.10
C GLU A 151 -19.28 0.11 -25.55
N ALA A 152 -19.72 -0.79 -24.68
CA ALA A 152 -20.84 -1.65 -24.98
C ALA A 152 -22.14 -0.87 -25.20
N ARG A 153 -22.38 0.16 -24.41
CA ARG A 153 -23.58 0.99 -24.56
C ARG A 153 -23.55 1.86 -25.79
N VAL A 154 -22.36 2.40 -26.11
CA VAL A 154 -22.20 3.21 -27.32
C VAL A 154 -22.24 2.33 -28.55
N SER A 155 -21.70 1.12 -28.45
CA SER A 155 -21.73 0.14 -29.52
C SER A 155 -23.07 -0.58 -29.62
N GLY A 156 -23.81 -0.52 -28.55
CA GLY A 156 -25.10 -1.19 -28.45
C GLY A 156 -26.15 -0.31 -27.88
#